data_8624ca121735bc65cd29935a83419b0d
#
_entry.id   8624ca121735bc65cd29935a83419b0d
#
_cell.length_a   1.000
_cell.length_b   1.000
_cell.length_c   1.000
_cell.angle_alpha   90.00
_cell.angle_beta   90.00
_cell.angle_gamma   90.00
#
_symmetry.space_group_name_H-M   'P 1'
#
loop_
_entity.id
_entity.type
_entity.pdbx_description
1 polymer ?
#
loop_
_entity_poly.entity_id
_entity_poly.type
_entity_poly.pdbx_seq_one_letter_code
_entity_poly.pdbx_strand_id
1 'polypeptide(L)'
;MRPYVQWLEERGFWLNRRWDAEKLEFVHEAARMILWPHLRPILEHAFTIDPETGKFPYRTVILSAPKKSGKTAWDASLGAWYLEESYPGTEIYVFANDQEEAESLSMRAIKFNYQEQNRRLMEAVRDGLVDAPDAALQMYKIEKYRIQAPNGSFIQCMSADYASAAGRQQALTLWDELWAYKTEASQRLWEEMTLIPTEKLGLRVVVTYAGFEGESETLWNLYNQCVPNGVRLFDKFPDMPVYTNERGSVMCYWDHEPRMPWQTPDYYEAEMVELRPVQFRRLHLNEWGASEDEF
;
A
#
# COMPACT_ATOMS: atom_id res chain seq x y z
N MET A 1 6.90 2.50 18.08
CA MET A 1 5.97 2.55 16.93
C MET A 1 4.66 1.87 17.32
N ARG A 2 3.54 2.57 17.22
CA ARG A 2 2.19 2.05 17.47
C ARG A 2 1.83 1.04 16.39
N PRO A 3 1.13 -0.07 16.69
CA PRO A 3 0.63 -0.99 15.67
C PRO A 3 -0.25 -0.28 14.64
N TYR A 4 -0.13 -0.67 13.36
CA TYR A 4 -0.82 0.01 12.25
C TYR A 4 -2.33 0.11 12.43
N VAL A 5 -3.00 -0.97 12.80
CA VAL A 5 -4.46 -0.97 12.96
C VAL A 5 -4.89 -0.05 14.10
N GLN A 6 -4.18 -0.07 15.23
CA GLN A 6 -4.43 0.83 16.34
C GLN A 6 -4.24 2.31 15.93
N TRP A 7 -3.17 2.62 15.19
CA TRP A 7 -2.95 3.97 14.66
C TRP A 7 -4.10 4.40 13.74
N LEU A 8 -4.54 3.53 12.84
CA LEU A 8 -5.62 3.85 11.91
C LEU A 8 -6.94 4.14 12.61
N GLU A 9 -7.25 3.44 13.70
CA GLU A 9 -8.46 3.66 14.49
C GLU A 9 -8.39 4.93 15.34
N GLU A 10 -7.26 5.19 15.97
CA GLU A 10 -7.09 6.34 16.89
C GLU A 10 -6.83 7.63 16.12
N ARG A 11 -5.86 7.63 15.21
CA ARG A 11 -5.45 8.81 14.44
C ARG A 11 -6.32 9.01 13.21
N GLY A 12 -6.55 7.93 12.46
CA GLY A 12 -7.29 7.91 11.20
C GLY A 12 -6.46 8.37 10.01
N PHE A 13 -6.87 7.90 8.85
CA PHE A 13 -6.36 8.32 7.55
C PHE A 13 -7.50 8.95 6.74
N TRP A 14 -7.30 10.15 6.22
CA TRP A 14 -8.33 10.92 5.53
C TRP A 14 -8.33 10.63 4.04
N LEU A 15 -9.51 10.26 3.51
CA LEU A 15 -9.78 10.09 2.08
C LEU A 15 -10.70 11.21 1.58
N ASN A 16 -10.63 11.52 0.30
CA ASN A 16 -11.46 12.51 -0.37
C ASN A 16 -12.86 12.02 -0.71
N ARG A 17 -13.20 10.79 -0.31
CA ARG A 17 -14.51 10.16 -0.52
C ARG A 17 -14.76 9.06 0.50
N ARG A 18 -16.04 8.81 0.77
CA ARG A 18 -16.49 7.66 1.55
C ARG A 18 -17.55 6.86 0.82
N TRP A 19 -17.65 5.59 1.14
CA TRP A 19 -18.78 4.78 0.71
C TRP A 19 -20.00 5.10 1.56
N ASP A 20 -21.12 5.39 0.90
CA ASP A 20 -22.43 5.56 1.54
C ASP A 20 -23.25 4.28 1.32
N ALA A 21 -23.43 3.50 2.37
CA ALA A 21 -24.09 2.20 2.30
C ALA A 21 -25.61 2.30 2.09
N GLU A 22 -26.22 3.44 2.43
CA GLU A 22 -27.65 3.66 2.21
C GLU A 22 -27.93 4.03 0.75
N LYS A 23 -27.04 4.83 0.15
CA LYS A 23 -27.16 5.27 -1.22
C LYS A 23 -26.50 4.34 -2.23
N LEU A 24 -25.67 3.40 -1.75
CA LEU A 24 -24.83 2.50 -2.56
C LEU A 24 -23.94 3.26 -3.56
N GLU A 25 -23.35 4.37 -3.11
CA GLU A 25 -22.47 5.21 -3.93
C GLU A 25 -21.30 5.79 -3.14
N PHE A 26 -20.29 6.31 -3.85
CA PHE A 26 -19.22 7.10 -3.25
C PHE A 26 -19.63 8.57 -3.15
N VAL A 27 -19.61 9.10 -1.93
CA VAL A 27 -19.81 10.53 -1.66
C VAL A 27 -18.46 11.23 -1.61
N HIS A 28 -18.31 12.32 -2.36
CA HIS A 28 -17.08 13.13 -2.41
C HIS A 28 -17.01 14.10 -1.24
N GLU A 29 -16.56 13.62 -0.11
CA GLU A 29 -16.32 14.40 1.10
C GLU A 29 -15.12 13.83 1.85
N ALA A 30 -14.44 14.69 2.63
CA ALA A 30 -13.35 14.26 3.48
C ALA A 30 -13.86 13.36 4.59
N ALA A 31 -13.42 12.10 4.60
CA ALA A 31 -13.83 11.11 5.58
C ALA A 31 -12.66 10.25 6.03
N ARG A 32 -12.74 9.71 7.25
CA ARG A 32 -11.77 8.74 7.72
C ARG A 32 -11.91 7.42 6.96
N MET A 33 -10.77 6.82 6.61
CA MET A 33 -10.71 5.49 6.02
C MET A 33 -11.33 4.47 6.99
N ILE A 34 -12.19 3.62 6.45
CA ILE A 34 -12.77 2.48 7.17
C ILE A 34 -11.90 1.26 6.89
N LEU A 35 -11.44 0.60 7.95
CA LEU A 35 -10.79 -0.69 7.85
C LEU A 35 -11.85 -1.79 7.73
N TRP A 36 -11.84 -2.51 6.61
CA TRP A 36 -12.78 -3.59 6.36
C TRP A 36 -12.50 -4.80 7.27
N PRO A 37 -13.53 -5.45 7.83
CA PRO A 37 -13.36 -6.51 8.84
C PRO A 37 -12.45 -7.67 8.39
N HIS A 38 -12.50 -8.06 7.12
CA HIS A 38 -11.69 -9.16 6.60
C HIS A 38 -10.17 -8.83 6.53
N LEU A 39 -9.82 -7.54 6.42
CA LEU A 39 -8.42 -7.11 6.36
C LEU A 39 -7.79 -6.93 7.74
N ARG A 40 -8.61 -6.63 8.76
CA ARG A 40 -8.11 -6.33 10.10
C ARG A 40 -7.12 -7.38 10.62
N PRO A 41 -7.47 -8.68 10.72
CA PRO A 41 -6.55 -9.68 11.28
C PRO A 41 -5.28 -9.84 10.45
N ILE A 42 -5.36 -9.66 9.12
CA ILE A 42 -4.22 -9.76 8.21
C ILE A 42 -3.24 -8.61 8.47
N LEU A 43 -3.74 -7.37 8.54
CA LEU A 43 -2.92 -6.18 8.74
C LEU A 43 -2.37 -6.11 10.18
N GLU A 44 -3.13 -6.54 11.18
CA GLU A 44 -2.64 -6.69 12.56
C GLU A 44 -1.47 -7.68 12.60
N HIS A 45 -1.61 -8.82 11.96
CA HIS A 45 -0.55 -9.84 11.91
C HIS A 45 0.69 -9.34 11.15
N ALA A 46 0.52 -8.67 10.02
CA ALA A 46 1.63 -8.22 9.18
C ALA A 46 2.42 -7.04 9.78
N PHE A 47 1.73 -6.11 10.43
CA PHE A 47 2.28 -4.81 10.82
C PHE A 47 2.32 -4.55 12.33
N THR A 48 2.31 -5.62 13.13
CA THR A 48 2.59 -5.54 14.57
C THR A 48 4.04 -5.97 14.82
N ILE A 49 4.79 -5.13 15.52
CA ILE A 49 6.17 -5.41 15.89
C ILE A 49 6.19 -6.51 16.95
N ASP A 50 6.97 -7.53 16.72
CA ASP A 50 7.24 -8.57 17.70
C ASP A 50 7.99 -7.97 18.91
N PRO A 51 7.45 -8.04 20.12
CA PRO A 51 8.04 -7.44 21.31
C PRO A 51 9.38 -8.08 21.72
N GLU A 52 9.62 -9.33 21.35
CA GLU A 52 10.86 -10.04 21.70
C GLU A 52 12.02 -9.64 20.78
N THR A 53 11.74 -9.51 19.49
CA THR A 53 12.77 -9.20 18.48
C THR A 53 12.88 -7.72 18.14
N GLY A 54 11.81 -6.94 18.41
CA GLY A 54 11.69 -5.55 18.01
C GLY A 54 11.60 -5.35 16.48
N LYS A 55 11.15 -6.37 15.73
CA LYS A 55 11.07 -6.37 14.27
C LYS A 55 9.64 -6.69 13.79
N PHE A 56 9.34 -6.34 12.56
CA PHE A 56 8.16 -6.89 11.90
C PHE A 56 8.32 -8.40 11.66
N PRO A 57 7.22 -9.17 11.66
CA PRO A 57 7.26 -10.62 11.41
C PRO A 57 7.73 -10.94 9.99
N TYR A 58 7.52 -10.02 9.06
CA TYR A 58 7.90 -10.17 7.65
C TYR A 58 8.71 -8.97 7.18
N ARG A 59 9.67 -9.21 6.29
CA ARG A 59 10.43 -8.13 5.62
C ARG A 59 9.76 -7.65 4.35
N THR A 60 8.95 -8.51 3.73
CA THR A 60 8.16 -8.17 2.54
C THR A 60 6.72 -8.63 2.76
N VAL A 61 5.77 -7.73 2.51
CA VAL A 61 4.33 -7.99 2.59
C VAL A 61 3.71 -7.69 1.24
N ILE A 62 3.01 -8.67 0.67
CA ILE A 62 2.29 -8.56 -0.59
C ILE A 62 0.79 -8.56 -0.29
N LEU A 63 0.10 -7.52 -0.72
CA LEU A 63 -1.34 -7.35 -0.61
C LEU A 63 -1.93 -7.34 -2.03
N SER A 64 -2.40 -8.49 -2.48
CA SER A 64 -2.97 -8.69 -3.81
C SER A 64 -4.45 -9.02 -3.73
N ALA A 65 -5.26 -8.30 -4.49
CA ALA A 65 -6.71 -8.47 -4.54
C ALA A 65 -7.27 -7.93 -5.87
N PRO A 66 -8.48 -8.31 -6.27
CA PRO A 66 -9.13 -7.82 -7.49
C PRO A 66 -9.12 -6.30 -7.62
N LYS A 67 -9.25 -5.79 -8.82
CA LYS A 67 -9.37 -4.35 -9.09
C LYS A 67 -10.55 -3.76 -8.30
N LYS A 68 -10.40 -2.51 -7.84
CA LYS A 68 -11.39 -1.78 -7.02
C LYS A 68 -11.55 -2.28 -5.57
N SER A 69 -10.65 -3.11 -5.05
CA SER A 69 -10.67 -3.53 -3.64
C SER A 69 -10.09 -2.51 -2.64
N GLY A 70 -9.74 -1.30 -3.10
CA GLY A 70 -9.24 -0.24 -2.21
C GLY A 70 -7.73 -0.28 -1.91
N LYS A 71 -6.96 -1.06 -2.66
CA LYS A 71 -5.50 -1.25 -2.50
C LYS A 71 -4.71 0.05 -2.33
N THR A 72 -4.99 1.04 -3.17
CA THR A 72 -4.33 2.37 -3.09
C THR A 72 -4.52 3.05 -1.73
N ALA A 73 -5.69 2.89 -1.11
CA ALA A 73 -5.93 3.44 0.22
C ALA A 73 -5.14 2.68 1.30
N TRP A 74 -4.96 1.36 1.15
CA TRP A 74 -4.12 0.57 2.05
C TRP A 74 -2.67 1.01 1.97
N ASP A 75 -2.12 1.08 0.75
CA ASP A 75 -0.75 1.52 0.48
C ASP A 75 -0.48 2.92 1.04
N ALA A 76 -1.35 3.87 0.71
CA ALA A 76 -1.23 5.25 1.17
C ALA A 76 -1.30 5.38 2.71
N SER A 77 -2.22 4.65 3.35
CA SER A 77 -2.35 4.71 4.81
C SER A 77 -1.19 4.02 5.54
N LEU A 78 -0.61 2.96 4.96
CA LEU A 78 0.62 2.33 5.47
C LEU A 78 1.81 3.29 5.41
N GLY A 79 1.96 4.02 4.30
CA GLY A 79 2.99 5.06 4.18
C GLY A 79 2.83 6.17 5.20
N ALA A 80 1.59 6.66 5.41
CA ALA A 80 1.29 7.69 6.39
C ALA A 80 1.53 7.21 7.83
N TRP A 81 1.08 6.00 8.16
CA TRP A 81 1.36 5.38 9.46
C TRP A 81 2.85 5.31 9.75
N TYR A 82 3.62 4.83 8.79
CA TYR A 82 5.05 4.67 8.96
C TYR A 82 5.76 6.02 9.10
N LEU A 83 5.33 7.04 8.34
CA LEU A 83 5.85 8.40 8.43
C LEU A 83 5.63 9.02 9.82
N GLU A 84 4.46 8.77 10.43
CA GLU A 84 4.10 9.35 11.73
C GLU A 84 4.69 8.59 12.92
N GLU A 85 4.80 7.26 12.83
CA GLU A 85 5.13 6.39 13.96
C GLU A 85 6.59 5.96 14.01
N SER A 86 7.36 6.17 12.93
CA SER A 86 8.78 5.83 12.91
C SER A 86 9.63 6.89 13.64
N TYR A 87 10.90 6.58 13.84
CA TYR A 87 11.83 7.53 14.44
C TYR A 87 12.13 8.70 13.52
N PRO A 88 12.59 9.85 14.08
CA PRO A 88 12.91 11.06 13.31
C PRO A 88 13.94 10.80 12.20
N GLY A 89 13.73 11.43 11.05
CA GLY A 89 14.64 11.32 9.90
C GLY A 89 14.45 10.06 9.06
N THR A 90 13.37 9.30 9.27
CA THR A 90 13.06 8.10 8.48
C THR A 90 12.77 8.43 7.02
N GLU A 91 13.33 7.62 6.12
CA GLU A 91 13.15 7.73 4.67
C GLU A 91 12.16 6.67 4.17
N ILE A 92 11.09 7.12 3.49
CA ILE A 92 10.07 6.26 2.88
C ILE A 92 10.01 6.55 1.39
N TYR A 93 10.02 5.51 0.58
CA TYR A 93 9.94 5.64 -0.87
C TYR A 93 8.73 4.92 -1.45
N VAL A 94 8.00 5.62 -2.33
CA VAL A 94 6.87 5.09 -3.10
C VAL A 94 7.31 4.92 -4.54
N PHE A 95 7.16 3.73 -5.06
CA PHE A 95 7.49 3.37 -6.43
C PHE A 95 6.23 3.09 -7.23
N ALA A 96 6.16 3.63 -8.44
CA ALA A 96 5.20 3.24 -9.45
C ALA A 96 5.93 3.05 -10.78
N ASN A 97 5.30 2.33 -11.69
CA ASN A 97 5.92 1.99 -12.98
C ASN A 97 6.27 3.22 -13.83
N ASP A 98 5.49 4.30 -13.71
CA ASP A 98 5.73 5.58 -14.36
C ASP A 98 5.84 6.70 -13.31
N GLN A 99 6.72 7.69 -13.55
CA GLN A 99 6.89 8.83 -12.66
C GLN A 99 5.61 9.68 -12.57
N GLU A 100 4.85 9.79 -13.66
CA GLU A 100 3.57 10.50 -13.64
C GLU A 100 2.52 9.72 -12.85
N GLU A 101 2.55 8.38 -12.90
CA GLU A 101 1.70 7.51 -12.09
C GLU A 101 2.11 7.46 -10.62
N ALA A 102 3.42 7.61 -10.28
CA ALA A 102 3.86 7.67 -8.89
C ALA A 102 3.27 8.88 -8.13
N GLU A 103 3.01 9.99 -8.83
CA GLU A 103 2.17 11.06 -8.27
C GLU A 103 0.69 10.66 -8.23
N SER A 104 0.28 9.62 -8.99
CA SER A 104 -1.13 9.44 -9.33
C SER A 104 -2.00 8.92 -8.20
N LEU A 105 -1.74 7.76 -7.66
CA LEU A 105 -2.73 7.10 -6.80
C LEU A 105 -2.38 7.17 -5.32
N SER A 106 -1.38 6.45 -4.86
CA SER A 106 -1.01 6.40 -3.44
C SER A 106 -0.54 7.76 -2.92
N MET A 107 0.32 8.46 -3.69
CA MET A 107 0.82 9.77 -3.25
C MET A 107 -0.26 10.85 -3.22
N ARG A 108 -1.23 10.87 -4.15
CA ARG A 108 -2.39 11.78 -4.08
C ARG A 108 -3.21 11.54 -2.81
N ALA A 109 -3.43 10.27 -2.46
CA ALA A 109 -4.17 9.93 -1.24
C ALA A 109 -3.39 10.37 0.03
N ILE A 110 -2.07 10.17 0.06
CA ILE A 110 -1.21 10.64 1.16
C ILE A 110 -1.22 12.18 1.24
N LYS A 111 -1.09 12.86 0.11
CA LYS A 111 -1.17 14.34 0.07
C LYS A 111 -2.50 14.84 0.60
N PHE A 112 -3.60 14.26 0.13
CA PHE A 112 -4.93 14.64 0.61
C PHE A 112 -5.04 14.47 2.12
N ASN A 113 -4.58 13.35 2.68
CA ASN A 113 -4.57 13.13 4.12
C ASN A 113 -3.86 14.26 4.87
N TYR A 114 -2.66 14.64 4.46
CA TYR A 114 -1.89 15.69 5.15
C TYR A 114 -2.38 17.11 4.86
N GLN A 115 -2.93 17.37 3.69
CA GLN A 115 -3.65 18.63 3.41
C GLN A 115 -4.85 18.80 4.35
N GLU A 116 -5.62 17.74 4.54
CA GLU A 116 -6.77 17.75 5.44
C GLU A 116 -6.35 17.90 6.92
N GLN A 117 -5.27 17.24 7.34
CA GLN A 117 -4.72 17.42 8.69
C GLN A 117 -4.23 18.87 8.90
N ASN A 118 -3.46 19.42 7.96
CA ASN A 118 -3.00 20.82 8.04
C ASN A 118 -4.19 21.80 8.06
N ARG A 119 -5.22 21.57 7.24
CA ARG A 119 -6.44 22.39 7.22
C ARG A 119 -7.14 22.38 8.58
N ARG A 120 -7.34 21.21 9.19
CA ARG A 120 -7.97 21.06 10.52
C ARG A 120 -7.14 21.73 11.61
N LEU A 121 -5.82 21.64 11.52
CA LEU A 121 -4.93 22.33 12.47
C LEU A 121 -5.07 23.85 12.36
N MET A 122 -5.15 24.39 11.14
CA MET A 122 -5.38 25.83 10.94
C MET A 122 -6.77 26.29 11.40
N GLU A 123 -7.79 25.44 11.27
CA GLU A 123 -9.11 25.72 11.84
C GLU A 123 -9.05 25.78 13.38
N ALA A 124 -8.34 24.83 14.01
CA ALA A 124 -8.14 24.85 15.47
C ALA A 124 -7.40 26.11 15.95
N VAL A 125 -6.43 26.63 15.16
CA VAL A 125 -5.78 27.91 15.44
C VAL A 125 -6.78 29.07 15.35
N ARG A 126 -7.58 29.13 14.28
CA ARG A 126 -8.60 30.17 14.10
C ARG A 126 -9.63 30.17 15.24
N ASP A 127 -9.97 29.00 15.71
CA ASP A 127 -10.95 28.82 16.79
C ASP A 127 -10.34 28.98 18.20
N GLY A 128 -9.04 29.30 18.28
CA GLY A 128 -8.31 29.55 19.53
C GLY A 128 -8.01 28.29 20.36
N LEU A 129 -8.09 27.12 19.75
CA LEU A 129 -7.85 25.83 20.42
C LEU A 129 -6.37 25.46 20.42
N VAL A 130 -5.59 26.00 19.50
CA VAL A 130 -4.12 25.80 19.36
C VAL A 130 -3.47 27.13 19.03
N ASP A 131 -2.31 27.41 19.63
CA ASP A 131 -1.53 28.60 19.30
C ASP A 131 -0.84 28.47 17.94
N ALA A 132 -0.76 29.55 17.17
CA ALA A 132 -0.21 29.55 15.82
C ALA A 132 1.26 29.07 15.75
N PRO A 133 2.17 29.43 16.66
CA PRO A 133 3.53 28.87 16.68
C PRO A 133 3.56 27.35 16.88
N ASP A 134 2.73 26.82 17.80
CA ASP A 134 2.64 25.37 18.06
C ASP A 134 2.04 24.61 16.89
N ALA A 135 1.07 25.20 16.20
CA ALA A 135 0.52 24.63 14.96
C ALA A 135 1.57 24.57 13.85
N ALA A 136 2.37 25.61 13.67
CA ALA A 136 3.43 25.64 12.65
C ALA A 136 4.46 24.52 12.84
N LEU A 137 4.76 24.12 14.08
CA LEU A 137 5.66 23.02 14.43
C LEU A 137 5.06 21.64 14.15
N GLN A 138 3.76 21.53 13.92
CA GLN A 138 3.04 20.29 13.67
C GLN A 138 2.63 20.10 12.19
N MET A 139 2.83 21.12 11.35
CA MET A 139 2.42 21.07 9.94
C MET A 139 3.36 20.23 9.09
N TYR A 140 2.76 19.46 8.19
CA TYR A 140 3.47 18.71 7.14
C TYR A 140 3.79 19.62 5.97
N LYS A 141 5.05 19.56 5.47
CA LYS A 141 5.44 20.25 4.25
C LYS A 141 5.12 19.37 3.05
N ILE A 142 4.24 19.86 2.17
CA ILE A 142 3.72 19.09 1.04
C ILE A 142 4.28 19.68 -0.25
N GLU A 143 5.10 18.91 -0.95
CA GLU A 143 5.68 19.23 -2.25
C GLU A 143 5.10 18.31 -3.35
N LYS A 144 5.49 18.54 -4.61
CA LYS A 144 4.96 17.75 -5.73
C LYS A 144 5.21 16.23 -5.58
N TYR A 145 6.42 15.86 -5.20
CA TYR A 145 6.83 14.44 -5.09
C TYR A 145 7.28 14.04 -3.69
N ARG A 146 7.14 14.93 -2.72
CA ARG A 146 7.63 14.69 -1.36
C ARG A 146 6.70 15.28 -0.32
N ILE A 147 6.55 14.58 0.79
CA ILE A 147 5.90 15.07 2.00
C ILE A 147 6.90 14.89 3.13
N GLN A 148 7.16 15.97 3.85
CA GLN A 148 8.04 15.96 4.99
C GLN A 148 7.25 16.19 6.28
N ALA A 149 7.46 15.29 7.23
CA ALA A 149 6.91 15.42 8.58
C ALA A 149 7.71 16.39 9.44
N PRO A 150 7.11 16.95 10.51
CA PRO A 150 7.79 17.85 11.44
C PRO A 150 9.06 17.29 12.08
N ASN A 151 9.13 15.98 12.27
CA ASN A 151 10.28 15.28 12.83
C ASN A 151 11.43 15.03 11.84
N GLY A 152 11.33 15.58 10.61
CA GLY A 152 12.34 15.42 9.57
C GLY A 152 12.20 14.16 8.71
N SER A 153 11.34 13.21 9.08
CA SER A 153 11.00 12.06 8.25
C SER A 153 10.30 12.49 6.97
N PHE A 154 10.41 11.71 5.90
CA PHE A 154 9.74 12.04 4.66
C PHE A 154 9.27 10.81 3.90
N ILE A 155 8.25 11.02 3.07
CA ILE A 155 7.80 10.10 2.04
C ILE A 155 8.00 10.74 0.68
N GLN A 156 8.62 10.03 -0.25
CA GLN A 156 8.99 10.54 -1.57
C GLN A 156 8.65 9.54 -2.68
N CYS A 157 8.04 10.05 -3.75
CA CYS A 157 7.90 9.29 -4.99
C CYS A 157 9.23 9.15 -5.72
N MET A 158 9.47 7.98 -6.25
CA MET A 158 10.61 7.67 -7.10
C MET A 158 10.11 7.16 -8.44
N SER A 159 10.76 7.61 -9.52
CA SER A 159 10.59 7.01 -10.85
C SER A 159 11.29 5.67 -10.92
N ALA A 160 10.96 4.86 -11.93
CA ALA A 160 11.61 3.58 -12.21
C ALA A 160 13.09 3.70 -12.68
N ASP A 161 13.75 4.82 -12.39
CA ASP A 161 15.18 5.01 -12.67
C ASP A 161 16.03 4.49 -11.50
N TYR A 162 16.61 3.30 -11.69
CA TYR A 162 17.46 2.65 -10.67
C TYR A 162 18.71 3.47 -10.29
N ALA A 163 19.23 4.30 -11.18
CA ALA A 163 20.41 5.12 -10.88
C ALA A 163 20.15 6.16 -9.78
N SER A 164 18.90 6.60 -9.64
CA SER A 164 18.49 7.52 -8.59
C SER A 164 18.28 6.85 -7.22
N ALA A 165 18.22 5.51 -7.19
CA ALA A 165 17.97 4.72 -5.98
C ALA A 165 19.25 4.43 -5.18
N ALA A 166 20.42 4.47 -5.82
CA ALA A 166 21.69 4.14 -5.18
C ALA A 166 22.02 5.06 -3.98
N GLY A 167 22.40 4.44 -2.87
CA GLY A 167 22.81 5.17 -1.64
C GLY A 167 21.68 5.69 -0.76
N ARG A 168 20.42 5.32 -1.02
CA ARG A 168 19.28 5.66 -0.17
C ARG A 168 19.26 4.82 1.12
N GLN A 169 18.70 5.39 2.19
CA GLN A 169 18.55 4.72 3.49
C GLN A 169 17.07 4.45 3.79
N GLN A 170 16.46 3.65 2.92
CA GLN A 170 15.04 3.34 3.03
C GLN A 170 14.72 2.47 4.24
N ALA A 171 13.77 2.92 5.04
CA ALA A 171 13.16 2.12 6.09
C ALA A 171 11.87 1.44 5.59
N LEU A 172 11.08 2.14 4.78
CA LEU A 172 9.91 1.58 4.10
C LEU A 172 9.97 1.84 2.60
N THR A 173 9.65 0.81 1.81
CA THR A 173 9.38 0.95 0.39
C THR A 173 7.97 0.44 0.05
N LEU A 174 7.21 1.26 -0.66
CA LEU A 174 5.87 0.97 -1.15
C LEU A 174 5.91 0.78 -2.67
N TRP A 175 5.45 -0.36 -3.14
CA TRP A 175 5.49 -0.76 -4.54
C TRP A 175 4.06 -0.92 -5.07
N ASP A 176 3.60 0.07 -5.82
CA ASP A 176 2.26 0.05 -6.41
C ASP A 176 2.32 -0.64 -7.79
N GLU A 177 1.41 -1.60 -7.99
CA GLU A 177 1.25 -2.36 -9.23
C GLU A 177 2.56 -3.03 -9.73
N LEU A 178 3.23 -3.79 -8.85
CA LEU A 178 4.51 -4.47 -9.15
C LEU A 178 4.46 -5.38 -10.38
N TRP A 179 3.28 -5.85 -10.80
CA TRP A 179 3.11 -6.62 -12.03
C TRP A 179 3.60 -5.86 -13.28
N ALA A 180 3.59 -4.52 -13.25
CA ALA A 180 3.96 -3.66 -14.38
C ALA A 180 5.47 -3.43 -14.51
N TYR A 181 6.28 -3.91 -13.56
CA TYR A 181 7.75 -3.78 -13.57
C TYR A 181 8.37 -4.84 -14.49
N LYS A 182 8.16 -4.70 -15.80
CA LYS A 182 8.54 -5.69 -16.82
C LYS A 182 9.91 -5.43 -17.44
N THR A 183 10.44 -4.21 -17.35
CA THR A 183 11.72 -3.84 -17.95
C THR A 183 12.90 -4.22 -17.06
N GLU A 184 14.06 -4.47 -17.66
CA GLU A 184 15.28 -4.71 -16.92
C GLU A 184 15.63 -3.56 -15.95
N ALA A 185 15.38 -2.31 -16.35
CA ALA A 185 15.61 -1.15 -15.50
C ALA A 185 14.71 -1.17 -14.24
N SER A 186 13.45 -1.54 -14.38
CA SER A 186 12.53 -1.64 -13.24
C SER A 186 12.82 -2.85 -12.35
N GLN A 187 13.30 -3.96 -12.91
CA GLN A 187 13.76 -5.12 -12.14
C GLN A 187 15.03 -4.79 -11.34
N ARG A 188 15.99 -4.10 -11.95
CA ARG A 188 17.19 -3.60 -11.25
C ARG A 188 16.84 -2.63 -10.13
N LEU A 189 15.83 -1.76 -10.32
CA LEU A 189 15.36 -0.88 -9.25
C LEU A 189 14.87 -1.68 -8.04
N TRP A 190 14.09 -2.75 -8.26
CA TRP A 190 13.66 -3.65 -7.19
C TRP A 190 14.84 -4.28 -6.45
N GLU A 191 15.89 -4.68 -7.17
CA GLU A 191 17.11 -5.29 -6.62
C GLU A 191 17.95 -4.27 -5.84
N GLU A 192 18.13 -3.05 -6.38
CA GLU A 192 18.89 -1.97 -5.72
C GLU A 192 18.23 -1.49 -4.43
N MET A 193 16.88 -1.47 -4.37
CA MET A 193 16.13 -1.05 -3.19
C MET A 193 16.01 -2.17 -2.15
N THR A 194 17.12 -2.84 -1.86
CA THR A 194 17.19 -3.85 -0.80
C THR A 194 17.05 -3.22 0.57
N LEU A 195 16.40 -3.95 1.50
CA LEU A 195 16.26 -3.49 2.87
C LEU A 195 17.61 -3.49 3.59
N ILE A 196 17.91 -2.42 4.30
CA ILE A 196 19.16 -2.26 5.06
C ILE A 196 19.21 -3.32 6.16
N PRO A 197 20.30 -4.12 6.27
CA PRO A 197 20.39 -5.20 7.26
C PRO A 197 20.30 -4.73 8.72
N THR A 198 20.76 -3.52 8.99
CA THR A 198 20.77 -2.90 10.33
C THR A 198 19.44 -2.20 10.66
N GLU A 199 18.56 -1.98 9.68
CA GLU A 199 17.25 -1.39 9.89
C GLU A 199 16.28 -2.44 10.46
N LYS A 200 15.99 -2.32 11.76
CA LYS A 200 15.15 -3.30 12.47
C LYS A 200 13.70 -3.29 11.96
N LEU A 201 13.21 -2.11 11.60
CA LEU A 201 11.86 -1.91 11.10
C LEU A 201 11.79 -1.84 9.57
N GLY A 202 12.89 -2.26 8.90
CA GLY A 202 12.92 -2.28 7.43
C GLY A 202 11.80 -3.13 6.84
N LEU A 203 10.96 -2.52 6.00
CA LEU A 203 9.76 -3.13 5.44
C LEU A 203 9.61 -2.81 3.95
N ARG A 204 9.25 -3.82 3.17
CA ARG A 204 8.86 -3.69 1.77
C ARG A 204 7.40 -4.10 1.64
N VAL A 205 6.56 -3.21 1.13
CA VAL A 205 5.14 -3.48 0.88
C VAL A 205 4.87 -3.44 -0.61
N VAL A 206 4.19 -4.45 -1.10
CA VAL A 206 3.73 -4.56 -2.49
C VAL A 206 2.22 -4.58 -2.51
N VAL A 207 1.62 -3.66 -3.25
CA VAL A 207 0.17 -3.59 -3.44
C VAL A 207 -0.11 -3.78 -4.92
N THR A 208 -0.80 -4.86 -5.28
CA THR A 208 -0.91 -5.27 -6.69
C THR A 208 -2.13 -6.13 -6.98
N TYR A 209 -2.28 -6.55 -8.20
CA TYR A 209 -3.03 -7.70 -8.67
C TYR A 209 -2.16 -8.54 -9.60
N ALA A 210 -2.65 -9.68 -10.06
CA ALA A 210 -1.91 -10.60 -10.91
C ALA A 210 -1.39 -9.93 -12.19
N GLY A 211 -0.23 -10.35 -12.63
CA GLY A 211 0.40 -9.92 -13.87
C GLY A 211 0.23 -10.92 -15.00
N PHE A 212 1.25 -11.02 -15.82
CA PHE A 212 1.35 -11.96 -16.94
C PHE A 212 2.53 -12.90 -16.72
N GLU A 213 2.29 -14.19 -16.98
CA GLU A 213 3.34 -15.21 -16.90
C GLU A 213 4.46 -14.90 -17.90
N GLY A 214 5.71 -14.98 -17.45
CA GLY A 214 6.87 -14.70 -18.29
C GLY A 214 7.16 -13.22 -18.56
N GLU A 215 6.26 -12.29 -18.19
CA GLU A 215 6.47 -10.86 -18.33
C GLU A 215 6.64 -10.12 -17.00
N SER A 216 5.83 -10.47 -16.00
CA SER A 216 5.83 -9.86 -14.66
C SER A 216 6.76 -10.63 -13.70
N GLU A 217 8.02 -10.81 -14.10
CA GLU A 217 8.96 -11.77 -13.49
C GLU A 217 9.18 -11.54 -11.99
N THR A 218 9.39 -10.30 -11.57
CA THR A 218 9.62 -9.97 -10.15
C THR A 218 8.42 -10.38 -9.27
N LEU A 219 7.21 -10.03 -9.69
CA LEU A 219 6.00 -10.41 -8.96
C LEU A 219 5.73 -11.92 -9.05
N TRP A 220 5.97 -12.54 -10.21
CA TRP A 220 5.81 -13.98 -10.42
C TRP A 220 6.70 -14.79 -9.47
N ASN A 221 7.96 -14.38 -9.32
CA ASN A 221 8.91 -15.05 -8.43
C ASN A 221 8.48 -14.93 -6.95
N LEU A 222 7.97 -13.78 -6.53
CA LEU A 222 7.44 -13.58 -5.17
C LEU A 222 6.18 -14.41 -4.93
N TYR A 223 5.24 -14.42 -5.89
CA TYR A 223 4.03 -15.23 -5.84
C TYR A 223 4.36 -16.71 -5.72
N ASN A 224 5.26 -17.22 -6.57
CA ASN A 224 5.64 -18.64 -6.56
C ASN A 224 6.31 -19.07 -5.25
N GLN A 225 7.07 -18.20 -4.61
CA GLN A 225 7.66 -18.52 -3.30
C GLN A 225 6.62 -18.66 -2.19
N CYS A 226 5.46 -18.01 -2.32
CA CYS A 226 4.44 -17.98 -1.26
C CYS A 226 3.25 -18.87 -1.54
N VAL A 227 2.63 -18.74 -2.72
CA VAL A 227 1.34 -19.39 -3.00
C VAL A 227 1.50 -20.85 -3.40
N PRO A 228 2.18 -21.22 -4.52
CA PRO A 228 2.35 -22.63 -4.85
C PRO A 228 3.42 -23.38 -4.04
N ASN A 229 4.50 -22.72 -3.63
CA ASN A 229 5.66 -23.37 -3.00
C ASN A 229 5.88 -22.94 -1.53
N GLY A 230 4.99 -22.17 -0.96
CA GLY A 230 5.09 -21.73 0.42
C GLY A 230 4.09 -22.43 1.35
N VAL A 231 3.79 -21.76 2.44
CA VAL A 231 2.89 -22.28 3.49
C VAL A 231 1.67 -21.38 3.62
N ARG A 232 0.49 -21.95 3.44
CA ARG A 232 -0.76 -21.26 3.73
C ARG A 232 -0.93 -21.13 5.25
N LEU A 233 -1.19 -19.94 5.75
CA LEU A 233 -1.40 -19.65 7.16
C LEU A 233 -2.84 -20.00 7.60
N PHE A 234 -3.27 -21.22 7.31
CA PHE A 234 -4.65 -21.69 7.49
C PHE A 234 -5.13 -21.58 8.95
N ASP A 235 -4.29 -21.97 9.90
CA ASP A 235 -4.65 -21.93 11.33
C ASP A 235 -4.96 -20.50 11.84
N LYS A 236 -4.32 -19.50 11.26
CA LYS A 236 -4.53 -18.09 11.61
C LYS A 236 -5.64 -17.42 10.78
N PHE A 237 -5.77 -17.85 9.53
CA PHE A 237 -6.64 -17.22 8.54
C PHE A 237 -7.41 -18.31 7.76
N PRO A 238 -8.35 -19.04 8.40
CA PRO A 238 -9.04 -20.17 7.75
C PRO A 238 -9.81 -19.75 6.50
N ASP A 239 -10.43 -18.56 6.54
CA ASP A 239 -11.30 -18.04 5.48
C ASP A 239 -10.59 -17.07 4.51
N MET A 240 -9.29 -16.82 4.74
CA MET A 240 -8.53 -15.86 3.95
C MET A 240 -7.29 -16.48 3.30
N PRO A 241 -6.99 -16.13 2.04
CA PRO A 241 -5.85 -16.68 1.31
C PRO A 241 -4.55 -15.97 1.68
N VAL A 242 -4.04 -16.26 2.88
CA VAL A 242 -2.78 -15.71 3.41
C VAL A 242 -1.71 -16.79 3.41
N TYR A 243 -0.57 -16.48 2.86
CA TYR A 243 0.56 -17.39 2.66
C TYR A 243 1.85 -16.77 3.17
N THR A 244 2.84 -17.60 3.44
CA THR A 244 4.23 -17.17 3.65
C THR A 244 5.18 -18.06 2.87
N ASN A 245 6.34 -17.54 2.50
CA ASN A 245 7.39 -18.40 1.94
C ASN A 245 7.95 -19.34 3.02
N GLU A 246 8.67 -20.39 2.61
CA GLU A 246 9.24 -21.40 3.54
C GLU A 246 10.11 -20.78 4.65
N ARG A 247 10.78 -19.66 4.37
CA ARG A 247 11.65 -18.95 5.34
C ARG A 247 10.87 -18.06 6.31
N GLY A 248 9.59 -17.86 6.12
CA GLY A 248 8.78 -16.95 6.93
C GLY A 248 9.15 -15.48 6.81
N SER A 249 9.82 -15.06 5.73
CA SER A 249 10.29 -13.69 5.53
C SER A 249 9.41 -12.84 4.60
N VAL A 250 8.55 -13.49 3.82
CA VAL A 250 7.59 -12.87 2.92
C VAL A 250 6.20 -13.34 3.28
N MET A 251 5.27 -12.41 3.49
CA MET A 251 3.85 -12.70 3.62
C MET A 251 3.13 -12.30 2.33
N CYS A 252 2.19 -13.12 1.89
CA CYS A 252 1.38 -12.86 0.71
C CYS A 252 -0.10 -13.08 1.02
N TYR A 253 -0.89 -12.02 1.01
CA TYR A 253 -2.33 -12.07 0.88
C TYR A 253 -2.67 -12.01 -0.60
N TRP A 254 -3.27 -13.09 -1.12
CA TRP A 254 -3.59 -13.20 -2.54
C TRP A 254 -5.03 -13.64 -2.72
N ASP A 255 -5.93 -12.66 -2.84
CA ASP A 255 -7.38 -12.88 -2.86
C ASP A 255 -7.94 -12.82 -4.27
N HIS A 256 -8.83 -13.75 -4.58
CA HIS A 256 -9.56 -13.84 -5.84
C HIS A 256 -11.01 -13.33 -5.72
N GLU A 257 -11.46 -13.11 -4.49
CA GLU A 257 -12.86 -12.82 -4.21
C GLU A 257 -13.17 -11.31 -4.16
N PRO A 258 -14.33 -10.88 -4.67
CA PRO A 258 -14.82 -9.54 -4.47
C PRO A 258 -15.27 -9.35 -3.01
N ARG A 259 -14.53 -8.55 -2.24
CA ARG A 259 -14.79 -8.32 -0.82
C ARG A 259 -15.47 -6.99 -0.53
N MET A 260 -15.53 -6.08 -1.51
CA MET A 260 -16.05 -4.74 -1.28
C MET A 260 -17.51 -4.62 -1.69
N PRO A 261 -18.33 -3.85 -0.97
CA PRO A 261 -19.78 -3.74 -1.26
C PRO A 261 -20.10 -3.16 -2.63
N TRP A 262 -19.16 -2.46 -3.26
CA TRP A 262 -19.32 -1.92 -4.61
C TRP A 262 -18.84 -2.87 -5.72
N GLN A 263 -18.25 -4.00 -5.37
CA GLN A 263 -17.87 -5.06 -6.30
C GLN A 263 -19.06 -6.02 -6.49
N THR A 264 -20.15 -5.49 -7.03
CA THR A 264 -21.42 -6.20 -7.19
C THR A 264 -21.39 -7.18 -8.37
N PRO A 265 -22.28 -8.21 -8.41
CA PRO A 265 -22.41 -9.07 -9.58
C PRO A 265 -22.66 -8.30 -10.87
N ASP A 266 -23.55 -7.31 -10.86
CA ASP A 266 -23.85 -6.47 -12.04
C ASP A 266 -22.61 -5.73 -12.55
N TYR A 267 -21.76 -5.23 -11.64
CA TYR A 267 -20.48 -4.61 -12.00
C TYR A 267 -19.56 -5.62 -12.70
N TYR A 268 -19.46 -6.85 -12.17
CA TYR A 268 -18.62 -7.90 -12.78
C TYR A 268 -19.16 -8.37 -14.14
N GLU A 269 -20.48 -8.49 -14.29
CA GLU A 269 -21.11 -8.83 -15.58
C GLU A 269 -20.83 -7.76 -16.64
N ALA A 270 -20.92 -6.48 -16.28
CA ALA A 270 -20.61 -5.37 -17.18
C ALA A 270 -19.13 -5.40 -17.62
N GLU A 271 -18.21 -5.53 -16.69
CA GLU A 271 -16.76 -5.59 -16.97
C GLU A 271 -16.38 -6.83 -17.80
N MET A 272 -17.08 -7.96 -17.61
CA MET A 272 -16.87 -9.19 -18.40
C MET A 272 -17.24 -9.01 -19.87
N VAL A 273 -18.23 -8.18 -20.16
CA VAL A 273 -18.64 -7.87 -21.53
C VAL A 273 -17.66 -6.87 -22.20
N GLU A 274 -17.14 -5.93 -21.44
CA GLU A 274 -16.31 -4.85 -21.98
C GLU A 274 -14.83 -5.23 -22.14
N LEU A 275 -14.33 -6.16 -21.31
CA LEU A 275 -12.92 -6.52 -21.26
C LEU A 275 -12.62 -7.79 -22.06
N ARG A 276 -11.41 -7.87 -22.60
CA ARG A 276 -10.89 -9.13 -23.12
C ARG A 276 -10.84 -10.18 -21.98
N PRO A 277 -11.12 -11.47 -22.25
CA PRO A 277 -11.18 -12.50 -21.19
C PRO A 277 -9.94 -12.57 -20.31
N VAL A 278 -8.74 -12.45 -20.89
CA VAL A 278 -7.49 -12.44 -20.10
C VAL A 278 -7.39 -11.23 -19.18
N GLN A 279 -7.84 -10.06 -19.63
CA GLN A 279 -7.84 -8.86 -18.81
C GLN A 279 -8.89 -8.93 -17.70
N PHE A 280 -10.08 -9.47 -17.99
CA PHE A 280 -11.10 -9.68 -16.97
C PHE A 280 -10.59 -10.62 -15.86
N ARG A 281 -10.03 -11.78 -16.20
CA ARG A 281 -9.47 -12.72 -15.22
C ARG A 281 -8.38 -12.06 -14.38
N ARG A 282 -7.47 -11.35 -15.01
CA ARG A 282 -6.36 -10.69 -14.31
C ARG A 282 -6.84 -9.57 -13.38
N LEU A 283 -7.71 -8.69 -13.85
CA LEU A 283 -8.15 -7.50 -13.12
C LEU A 283 -9.21 -7.82 -12.06
N HIS A 284 -10.15 -8.70 -12.39
CA HIS A 284 -11.35 -8.91 -11.57
C HIS A 284 -11.37 -10.24 -10.82
N LEU A 285 -10.58 -11.23 -11.25
CA LEU A 285 -10.40 -12.49 -10.53
C LEU A 285 -9.00 -12.64 -9.92
N ASN A 286 -8.11 -11.66 -10.13
CA ASN A 286 -6.73 -11.70 -9.65
C ASN A 286 -5.98 -12.97 -10.07
N GLU A 287 -6.26 -13.47 -11.27
CA GLU A 287 -5.64 -14.65 -11.88
C GLU A 287 -4.52 -14.23 -12.83
N TRP A 288 -3.48 -15.04 -12.94
CA TRP A 288 -2.39 -14.79 -13.89
C TRP A 288 -2.87 -14.91 -15.33
N GLY A 289 -2.49 -13.94 -16.17
CA GLY A 289 -2.67 -14.00 -17.62
C GLY A 289 -1.50 -14.71 -18.29
N ALA A 290 -1.75 -15.42 -19.40
CA ALA A 290 -0.67 -16.09 -20.13
C ALA A 290 0.22 -15.09 -20.87
N SER A 291 -0.35 -14.05 -21.50
CA SER A 291 0.39 -12.93 -22.09
C SER A 291 -0.48 -11.69 -22.19
N GLU A 292 0.15 -10.52 -22.40
CA GLU A 292 -0.58 -9.27 -22.61
C GLU A 292 -1.29 -9.24 -23.98
N ASP A 293 -0.74 -9.95 -24.96
CA ASP A 293 -1.24 -10.03 -26.35
C ASP A 293 -2.26 -11.14 -26.59
N GLU A 294 -2.65 -11.89 -25.57
CA GLU A 294 -3.65 -12.96 -25.68
C GLU A 294 -5.04 -12.36 -25.98
N PHE A 295 -5.64 -12.78 -27.12
CA PHE A 295 -6.93 -12.30 -27.64
C PHE A 295 -8.12 -13.07 -27.07
#